data_b0f30a79552e925d40ee8bd1ba971a1e
#
_entry.id   b0f30a79552e925d40ee8bd1ba971a1e
#
_cell.length_a   1.000
_cell.length_b   1.000
_cell.length_c   1.000
_cell.angle_alpha   90.00
_cell.angle_beta   90.00
_cell.angle_gamma   90.00
#
_symmetry.space_group_name_H-M   'P 1'
#
loop_
_entity.id
_entity.type
_entity.pdbx_description
1 polymer ?
#
loop_
_entity_poly.entity_id
_entity_poly.type
_entity_poly.pdbx_seq_one_letter_code
_entity_poly.pdbx_strand_id
1 'polypeptide(L)'
;KFYGVTTKRLREQIRRNKNRFPEDFMFKLTRSEMREVVDACNHLSNLRYSRTNPFAFTEHGAIMAATVLKSEQAVEMSIFIVRAFINLREVISAHKDLFRKINALEKKISQHDDHIMSLFKAIKQLISPEKVPQKRRIGFRQTDNK
;
A
#
# COMPACT_ATOMS: atom_id res chain seq x y z
N LYS A 1 -2.72 -23.39 19.40
CA LYS A 1 -2.79 -24.52 18.42
C LYS A 1 -4.12 -24.39 17.69
N PHE A 2 -4.13 -23.75 16.53
CA PHE A 2 -5.38 -23.40 15.82
C PHE A 2 -6.21 -24.63 15.43
N TYR A 3 -5.60 -25.69 14.92
CA TYR A 3 -6.30 -26.89 14.48
C TYR A 3 -6.35 -28.01 15.53
N GLY A 4 -6.07 -27.73 16.81
CA GLY A 4 -6.03 -28.73 17.85
C GLY A 4 -4.90 -29.76 17.72
N VAL A 5 -4.07 -29.68 16.71
CA VAL A 5 -2.96 -30.58 16.41
C VAL A 5 -1.59 -29.94 16.62
N THR A 6 -0.57 -30.78 16.82
CA THR A 6 0.82 -30.31 16.89
C THR A 6 1.32 -29.89 15.53
N THR A 7 2.27 -28.96 15.48
CA THR A 7 2.93 -28.52 14.23
C THR A 7 3.60 -29.70 13.49
N LYS A 8 4.10 -30.68 14.25
CA LYS A 8 4.69 -31.91 13.69
C LYS A 8 3.63 -32.69 12.91
N ARG A 9 2.46 -32.92 13.50
CA ARG A 9 1.35 -33.66 12.86
C ARG A 9 0.84 -32.90 11.61
N LEU A 10 0.69 -31.60 11.69
CA LEU A 10 0.31 -30.78 10.55
C LEU A 10 1.31 -30.95 9.39
N ARG A 11 2.60 -30.85 9.65
CA ARG A 11 3.66 -31.04 8.62
C ARG A 11 3.63 -32.43 7.99
N GLU A 12 3.40 -33.46 8.80
CA GLU A 12 3.28 -34.83 8.29
C GLU A 12 2.08 -35.00 7.36
N GLN A 13 0.92 -34.48 7.74
CA GLN A 13 -0.29 -34.55 6.92
C GLN A 13 -0.13 -33.77 5.61
N ILE A 14 0.48 -32.60 5.63
CA ILE A 14 0.78 -31.83 4.42
C ILE A 14 1.73 -32.60 3.52
N ARG A 15 2.79 -33.20 4.07
CA ARG A 15 3.74 -33.98 3.29
C ARG A 15 3.10 -35.20 2.63
N ARG A 16 2.19 -35.89 3.34
CA ARG A 16 1.44 -37.05 2.81
C ARG A 16 0.43 -36.67 1.73
N ASN A 17 -0.05 -35.42 1.74
CA ASN A 17 -1.03 -34.88 0.80
C ASN A 17 -0.47 -33.74 -0.05
N LYS A 18 0.81 -33.78 -0.41
CA LYS A 18 1.52 -32.70 -1.07
C LYS A 18 0.85 -32.24 -2.39
N ASN A 19 0.23 -33.16 -3.12
CA ASN A 19 -0.53 -32.87 -4.33
C ASN A 19 -1.75 -31.95 -4.14
N ARG A 20 -2.21 -31.77 -2.90
CA ARG A 20 -3.30 -30.87 -2.54
C ARG A 20 -2.84 -29.45 -2.17
N PHE A 21 -1.53 -29.24 -2.15
CA PHE A 21 -0.92 -27.95 -1.76
C PHE A 21 -0.02 -27.45 -2.89
N PRO A 22 -0.61 -26.95 -3.99
CA PRO A 22 0.17 -26.29 -5.02
C PRO A 22 0.79 -24.98 -4.47
N GLU A 23 1.66 -24.34 -5.26
CA GLU A 23 2.44 -23.17 -4.81
C GLU A 23 1.58 -21.95 -4.48
N ASP A 24 0.40 -21.83 -5.10
CA ASP A 24 -0.60 -20.82 -4.79
C ASP A 24 -1.40 -21.08 -3.50
N PHE A 25 -1.30 -22.30 -2.91
CA PHE A 25 -1.93 -22.65 -1.63
C PHE A 25 -0.94 -22.60 -0.47
N MET A 26 0.30 -23.01 -0.71
CA MET A 26 1.34 -23.05 0.29
C MET A 26 2.71 -22.75 -0.32
N PHE A 27 3.38 -21.75 0.20
CA PHE A 27 4.69 -21.33 -0.24
C PHE A 27 5.65 -21.17 0.94
N LYS A 28 6.93 -21.17 0.64
CA LYS A 28 7.97 -21.00 1.64
C LYS A 28 8.37 -19.52 1.70
N LEU A 29 8.33 -18.94 2.89
CA LEU A 29 8.78 -17.56 3.07
C LEU A 29 10.26 -17.42 2.78
N THR A 30 10.63 -16.31 2.17
CA THR A 30 12.02 -15.85 2.08
C THR A 30 12.50 -15.35 3.46
N ARG A 31 13.79 -15.13 3.62
CA ARG A 31 14.32 -14.58 4.86
C ARG A 31 13.88 -13.15 5.13
N SER A 32 13.70 -12.34 4.09
CA SER A 32 13.17 -10.98 4.20
C SER A 32 11.73 -10.97 4.67
N GLU A 33 10.85 -11.70 3.99
CA GLU A 33 9.43 -11.83 4.36
C GLU A 33 9.25 -12.39 5.79
N MET A 34 10.08 -13.37 6.17
CA MET A 34 10.04 -13.90 7.54
C MET A 34 10.37 -12.81 8.58
N ARG A 35 11.33 -11.92 8.32
CA ARG A 35 11.66 -10.81 9.22
C ARG A 35 10.48 -9.83 9.33
N GLU A 36 9.91 -9.43 8.21
CA GLU A 36 8.74 -8.53 8.17
C GLU A 36 7.58 -9.10 8.99
N VAL A 37 7.27 -10.39 8.82
CA VAL A 37 6.21 -11.08 9.60
C VAL A 37 6.54 -11.12 11.09
N VAL A 38 7.79 -11.37 11.47
CA VAL A 38 8.23 -11.40 12.87
C VAL A 38 8.19 -10.02 13.50
N ASP A 39 8.57 -8.99 12.76
CA ASP A 39 8.55 -7.60 13.23
C ASP A 39 7.11 -7.07 13.38
N ALA A 40 6.19 -7.52 12.53
CA ALA A 40 4.77 -7.20 12.63
C ALA A 40 4.03 -7.99 13.72
N CYS A 41 4.55 -9.17 14.12
CA CYS A 41 3.86 -10.11 15.01
C CYS A 41 4.77 -10.57 16.17
N ASN A 42 4.67 -9.93 17.33
CA ASN A 42 5.46 -10.26 18.53
C ASN A 42 5.39 -11.75 18.95
N HIS A 43 4.28 -12.41 18.70
CA HIS A 43 4.08 -13.85 19.02
C HIS A 43 4.98 -14.79 18.21
N LEU A 44 5.56 -14.30 17.12
CA LEU A 44 6.39 -15.07 16.19
C LEU A 44 7.89 -14.81 16.37
N SER A 45 8.29 -14.10 17.44
CA SER A 45 9.68 -13.76 17.73
C SER A 45 10.62 -14.99 17.71
N ASN A 46 10.13 -16.15 18.11
CA ASN A 46 10.87 -17.42 18.08
C ASN A 46 11.28 -17.83 16.64
N LEU A 47 10.59 -17.38 15.62
CA LEU A 47 10.94 -17.67 14.22
C LEU A 47 12.20 -16.94 13.78
N ARG A 48 12.57 -15.83 14.42
CA ARG A 48 13.79 -15.07 14.13
C ARG A 48 15.05 -15.94 14.16
N TYR A 49 15.07 -16.92 15.05
CA TYR A 49 16.19 -17.85 15.25
C TYR A 49 16.02 -19.19 14.53
N SER A 50 14.97 -19.33 13.71
CA SER A 50 14.74 -20.56 12.97
C SER A 50 15.79 -20.76 11.88
N ARG A 51 16.38 -21.95 11.84
CA ARG A 51 17.30 -22.36 10.79
C ARG A 51 16.61 -22.63 9.46
N THR A 52 15.31 -22.90 9.49
CA THR A 52 14.51 -23.20 8.30
C THR A 52 13.43 -22.17 8.13
N ASN A 53 13.27 -21.68 6.90
CA ASN A 53 12.18 -20.76 6.58
C ASN A 53 10.83 -21.47 6.75
N PRO A 54 9.85 -20.82 7.39
CA PRO A 54 8.52 -21.40 7.59
C PRO A 54 7.74 -21.42 6.28
N PHE A 55 6.72 -22.28 6.24
CA PHE A 55 5.71 -22.25 5.21
C PHE A 55 4.60 -21.29 5.61
N ALA A 56 4.12 -20.50 4.65
CA ALA A 56 2.92 -19.70 4.74
C ALA A 56 1.81 -20.36 3.91
N PHE A 57 0.58 -20.14 4.33
CA PHE A 57 -0.62 -20.64 3.67
C PHE A 57 -1.46 -19.47 3.20
N THR A 58 -1.96 -19.57 1.98
CA THR A 58 -3.04 -18.69 1.53
C THR A 58 -4.36 -19.10 2.18
N GLU A 59 -5.42 -18.35 1.95
CA GLU A 59 -6.78 -18.70 2.37
C GLU A 59 -7.15 -20.13 1.98
N HIS A 60 -6.95 -20.49 0.71
CA HIS A 60 -7.25 -21.82 0.18
C HIS A 60 -6.37 -22.90 0.81
N GLY A 61 -5.09 -22.61 1.02
CA GLY A 61 -4.17 -23.52 1.69
C GLY A 61 -4.52 -23.78 3.14
N ALA A 62 -5.01 -22.77 3.87
CA ALA A 62 -5.45 -22.92 5.25
C ALA A 62 -6.73 -23.78 5.35
N ILE A 63 -7.71 -23.57 4.46
CA ILE A 63 -8.91 -24.41 4.37
C ILE A 63 -8.53 -25.86 4.00
N MET A 64 -7.64 -26.02 3.03
CA MET A 64 -7.15 -27.34 2.62
C MET A 64 -6.45 -28.07 3.77
N ALA A 65 -5.66 -27.35 4.59
CA ALA A 65 -5.03 -27.92 5.78
C ALA A 65 -6.07 -28.45 6.80
N ALA A 66 -7.17 -27.72 6.99
CA ALA A 66 -8.27 -28.16 7.84
C ALA A 66 -8.93 -29.46 7.33
N THR A 67 -9.17 -29.55 6.01
CA THR A 67 -9.78 -30.77 5.41
C THR A 67 -8.87 -32.00 5.53
N VAL A 68 -7.56 -31.82 5.41
CA VAL A 68 -6.58 -32.92 5.53
C VAL A 68 -6.46 -33.42 6.96
N LEU A 69 -6.65 -32.55 7.96
CA LEU A 69 -6.54 -32.93 9.39
C LEU A 69 -7.73 -33.72 9.92
N LYS A 70 -8.90 -33.59 9.32
CA LYS A 70 -10.14 -34.34 9.62
C LYS A 70 -10.50 -34.36 11.13
N SER A 71 -10.24 -33.26 11.87
CA SER A 71 -10.66 -33.12 13.25
C SER A 71 -11.83 -32.13 13.37
N GLU A 72 -12.69 -32.26 14.36
CA GLU A 72 -13.79 -31.32 14.59
C GLU A 72 -13.29 -29.90 14.75
N GLN A 73 -12.23 -29.71 15.54
CA GLN A 73 -11.58 -28.40 15.68
C GLN A 73 -11.03 -27.84 14.35
N ALA A 74 -10.59 -28.72 13.45
CA ALA A 74 -10.12 -28.28 12.15
C ALA A 74 -11.29 -27.81 11.27
N VAL A 75 -12.44 -28.41 11.37
CA VAL A 75 -13.67 -28.00 10.68
C VAL A 75 -14.15 -26.64 11.20
N GLU A 76 -14.27 -26.47 12.52
CA GLU A 76 -14.63 -25.18 13.13
C GLU A 76 -13.64 -24.07 12.73
N MET A 77 -12.35 -24.39 12.76
CA MET A 77 -11.31 -23.45 12.38
C MET A 77 -11.37 -23.07 10.89
N SER A 78 -11.78 -23.99 10.01
CA SER A 78 -11.96 -23.65 8.59
C SER A 78 -13.04 -22.59 8.37
N ILE A 79 -14.15 -22.69 9.11
CA ILE A 79 -15.23 -21.69 9.07
C ILE A 79 -14.72 -20.34 9.59
N PHE A 80 -13.98 -20.34 10.68
CA PHE A 80 -13.36 -19.13 11.24
C PHE A 80 -12.41 -18.47 10.24
N ILE A 81 -11.55 -19.26 9.58
CA ILE A 81 -10.60 -18.78 8.56
C ILE A 81 -11.36 -18.11 7.39
N VAL A 82 -12.40 -18.75 6.86
CA VAL A 82 -13.19 -18.18 5.77
C VAL A 82 -13.76 -16.82 6.18
N ARG A 83 -14.38 -16.72 7.36
CA ARG A 83 -14.93 -15.48 7.88
C ARG A 83 -13.86 -14.39 8.07
N ALA A 84 -12.70 -14.77 8.61
CA ALA A 84 -11.59 -13.84 8.80
C ALA A 84 -11.07 -13.26 7.47
N PHE A 85 -10.95 -14.09 6.43
CA PHE A 85 -10.53 -13.61 5.11
C PHE A 85 -11.60 -12.76 4.41
N ILE A 86 -12.89 -13.07 4.59
CA ILE A 86 -13.98 -12.20 4.09
C ILE A 86 -13.87 -10.82 4.73
N ASN A 87 -13.80 -10.74 6.05
CA ASN A 87 -13.66 -9.48 6.77
C ASN A 87 -12.39 -8.72 6.35
N LEU A 88 -11.28 -9.42 6.16
CA LEU A 88 -10.03 -8.81 5.70
C LEU A 88 -10.18 -8.18 4.30
N ARG A 89 -10.86 -8.86 3.38
CA ARG A 89 -11.14 -8.34 2.03
C ARG A 89 -12.02 -7.08 2.09
N GLU A 90 -13.01 -7.05 2.95
CA GLU A 90 -13.87 -5.87 3.15
C GLU A 90 -13.07 -4.68 3.66
N VAL A 91 -12.21 -4.88 4.66
CA VAL A 91 -11.31 -3.84 5.18
C VAL A 91 -10.36 -3.33 4.10
N ILE A 92 -9.72 -4.20 3.33
CA ILE A 92 -8.81 -3.82 2.24
C ILE A 92 -9.58 -3.03 1.15
N SER A 93 -10.80 -3.44 0.82
CA SER A 93 -11.63 -2.73 -0.15
C SER A 93 -11.98 -1.31 0.31
N ALA A 94 -12.40 -1.17 1.58
CA ALA A 94 -12.69 0.14 2.17
C ALA A 94 -11.45 1.07 2.16
N HIS A 95 -10.27 0.54 2.44
CA HIS A 95 -9.02 1.31 2.36
C HIS A 95 -8.70 1.76 0.94
N LYS A 96 -8.92 0.93 -0.08
CA LYS A 96 -8.71 1.32 -1.48
C LYS A 96 -9.64 2.46 -1.90
N ASP A 97 -10.88 2.43 -1.45
CA ASP A 97 -11.84 3.49 -1.77
C ASP A 97 -11.49 4.82 -1.05
N LEU A 98 -11.00 4.73 0.18
CA LEU A 98 -10.47 5.89 0.89
C LEU A 98 -9.26 6.50 0.17
N PHE A 99 -8.30 5.68 -0.26
CA PHE A 99 -7.14 6.13 -1.04
C PHE A 99 -7.55 6.84 -2.33
N ARG A 100 -8.53 6.29 -3.07
CA ARG A 100 -9.06 6.95 -4.28
C ARG A 100 -9.67 8.32 -3.98
N LYS A 101 -10.41 8.44 -2.86
CA LYS A 101 -11.01 9.72 -2.45
C LYS A 101 -9.94 10.74 -2.05
N ILE A 102 -8.90 10.34 -1.33
CA ILE A 102 -7.76 11.20 -0.96
C ILE A 102 -7.06 11.71 -2.20
N ASN A 103 -6.69 10.85 -3.14
CA ASN A 103 -6.03 11.26 -4.40
C ASN A 103 -6.91 12.19 -5.24
N ALA A 104 -8.22 12.00 -5.25
CA ALA A 104 -9.14 12.90 -5.93
C ALA A 104 -9.21 14.29 -5.25
N LEU A 105 -9.12 14.35 -3.93
CA LEU A 105 -9.04 15.61 -3.18
C LEU A 105 -7.72 16.33 -3.42
N GLU A 106 -6.59 15.65 -3.38
CA GLU A 106 -5.28 16.21 -3.69
C GLU A 106 -5.25 16.85 -5.08
N LYS A 107 -5.81 16.16 -6.08
CA LYS A 107 -5.90 16.70 -7.43
C LYS A 107 -6.74 17.96 -7.51
N LYS A 108 -7.86 18.05 -6.77
CA LYS A 108 -8.69 19.26 -6.71
C LYS A 108 -7.96 20.41 -6.03
N ILE A 109 -7.23 20.15 -4.96
CA ILE A 109 -6.44 21.17 -4.25
C ILE A 109 -5.39 21.74 -5.19
N SER A 110 -4.62 20.91 -5.89
CA SER A 110 -3.63 21.35 -6.87
C SER A 110 -4.22 22.22 -7.98
N GLN A 111 -5.41 21.89 -8.49
CA GLN A 111 -6.11 22.72 -9.47
C GLN A 111 -6.53 24.09 -8.91
N HIS A 112 -6.92 24.16 -7.63
CA HIS A 112 -7.24 25.42 -6.97
C HIS A 112 -5.99 26.31 -6.83
N ASP A 113 -4.84 25.74 -6.48
CA ASP A 113 -3.58 26.46 -6.38
C ASP A 113 -3.17 27.08 -7.72
N ASP A 114 -3.34 26.37 -8.84
CA ASP A 114 -3.09 26.88 -10.18
C ASP A 114 -4.03 28.05 -10.54
N HIS A 115 -5.30 27.98 -10.16
CA HIS A 115 -6.25 29.07 -10.35
C HIS A 115 -5.90 30.30 -9.52
N ILE A 116 -5.51 30.10 -8.25
CA ILE A 116 -5.06 31.18 -7.37
C ILE A 116 -3.81 31.87 -7.96
N MET A 117 -2.85 31.10 -8.42
CA MET A 117 -1.64 31.65 -9.06
C MET A 117 -1.93 32.42 -10.35
N SER A 118 -2.89 31.98 -11.15
CA SER A 118 -3.30 32.69 -12.36
C SER A 118 -4.01 34.00 -12.04
N LEU A 119 -4.87 34.03 -11.02
CA LEU A 119 -5.49 35.26 -10.52
C LEU A 119 -4.43 36.26 -9.99
N PHE A 120 -3.46 35.78 -9.22
CA PHE A 120 -2.35 36.61 -8.75
C PHE A 120 -1.56 37.27 -9.89
N LYS A 121 -1.28 36.49 -10.94
CA LYS A 121 -0.61 37.02 -12.15
C LYS A 121 -1.45 38.10 -12.84
N ALA A 122 -2.75 37.87 -12.99
CA ALA A 122 -3.65 38.83 -13.61
C ALA A 122 -3.74 40.16 -12.81
N ILE A 123 -3.86 40.05 -11.47
CA ILE A 123 -3.86 41.22 -10.59
C ILE A 123 -2.53 41.98 -10.69
N LYS A 124 -1.40 41.27 -10.71
CA LYS A 124 -0.08 41.88 -10.83
C LYS A 124 0.10 42.64 -12.16
N GLN A 125 -0.48 42.14 -13.26
CA GLN A 125 -0.48 42.82 -14.54
C GLN A 125 -1.31 44.10 -14.51
N LEU A 126 -2.46 44.10 -13.83
CA LEU A 126 -3.32 45.29 -13.70
C LEU A 126 -2.70 46.39 -12.81
N ILE A 127 -1.93 45.99 -11.78
CA ILE A 127 -1.28 46.95 -10.85
C ILE A 127 0.07 47.44 -11.39
N SER A 128 0.70 46.75 -12.33
CA SER A 128 1.96 47.19 -12.91
C SER A 128 1.72 48.45 -13.77
N PRO A 129 2.29 49.65 -13.41
CA PRO A 129 2.10 50.83 -14.22
C PRO A 129 2.66 50.58 -15.62
N GLU A 130 1.87 50.91 -16.65
CA GLU A 130 2.37 50.94 -18.02
C GLU A 130 3.68 51.72 -18.05
N LYS A 131 4.73 51.12 -18.60
CA LYS A 131 5.97 51.85 -18.87
C LYS A 131 5.62 52.97 -19.84
N VAL A 132 5.41 54.18 -19.31
CA VAL A 132 5.25 55.36 -20.13
C VAL A 132 6.46 55.43 -21.06
N PRO A 133 6.26 55.41 -22.38
CA PRO A 133 7.40 55.51 -23.31
C PRO A 133 8.11 56.82 -23.04
N GLN A 134 9.41 56.76 -22.73
CA GLN A 134 10.22 57.98 -22.55
C GLN A 134 10.16 58.77 -23.83
N LYS A 135 9.48 59.93 -23.78
CA LYS A 135 9.47 60.87 -24.87
C LYS A 135 10.93 61.26 -25.20
N ARG A 136 11.39 61.02 -26.42
CA ARG A 136 12.69 61.46 -26.88
C ARG A 136 12.77 62.98 -26.68
N ARG A 137 13.77 63.42 -25.90
CA ARG A 137 14.08 64.87 -25.78
C ARG A 137 14.49 65.35 -27.10
N ILE A 138 13.64 66.19 -27.75
CA ILE A 138 13.98 66.97 -28.92
C ILE A 138 14.68 68.20 -28.39
N GLY A 139 16.05 68.20 -28.37
CA GLY A 139 16.86 69.35 -28.00
C GLY A 139 17.64 69.79 -29.21
N PHE A 140 17.49 71.10 -29.58
CA PHE A 140 18.38 71.73 -30.51
C PHE A 140 19.78 71.83 -29.89
N ARG A 141 20.83 71.31 -30.55
CA ARG A 141 22.21 71.59 -30.23
C ARG A 141 22.53 72.96 -30.75
N GLN A 142 22.74 73.96 -29.91
CA GLN A 142 23.45 75.15 -30.27
C GLN A 142 24.91 74.79 -30.55
N THR A 143 25.38 75.00 -31.77
CA THR A 143 26.79 74.93 -32.12
C THR A 143 27.39 76.30 -31.77
N ASP A 144 28.09 76.38 -30.62
CA ASP A 144 28.98 77.53 -30.35
C ASP A 144 30.21 77.39 -31.28
N ASN A 145 30.32 78.32 -32.14
CA ASN A 145 31.47 78.58 -33.02
C ASN A 145 32.41 79.50 -32.27
N LYS A 146 33.57 79.02 -31.86
CA LYS A 146 34.78 79.79 -31.75
C LYS A 146 36.01 78.91 -31.82
#